data_8382eddd1ec132a2082b9411d1f22498
#
_entry.id   8382eddd1ec132a2082b9411d1f22498
#
_cell.length_a   1.000
_cell.length_b   1.000
_cell.length_c   1.000
_cell.angle_alpha   90.00
_cell.angle_beta   90.00
_cell.angle_gamma   90.00
#
_symmetry.space_group_name_H-M   'P 1'
#
loop_
_entity.id
_entity.type
_entity.pdbx_description
1 polymer ?
#
loop_
_entity_poly.entity_id
_entity_poly.type
_entity_poly.pdbx_seq_one_letter_code
_entity_poly.pdbx_strand_id
1 'polypeptide(L)'
;DTVTIKFRTQRNNVDSVYLVSQEQRVQMEICGTENGFDYYSAQVTIGEDIFRYYFEIQYGWVTCYYNNQGVCMKHEGRMDFEIYPGFDTPRWAKGAVMYQIYVDRFLNGDPTNDVVTGEYHYIGDKSVQVEQWNKIPAVMGVREFYGGDLQGIMNKLDYLQDLGVEVIYLNPIFVSPSNHKYDCQDYDYVDPHYGRIVEDCNEGILLGDDDDNSHAWKYIKRVSDKKNLEASNELFAKLTAEI
;
A
#
# COMPACT_ATOMS: atom_id res chain seq x y z
N ASP A 1 -25.00 -4.91 -19.88
CA ASP A 1 -23.83 -4.81 -20.79
C ASP A 1 -23.37 -6.19 -21.24
N THR A 2 -22.77 -6.27 -22.46
CA THR A 2 -22.15 -7.50 -22.95
C THR A 2 -20.64 -7.38 -22.79
N VAL A 3 -20.03 -8.38 -22.13
CA VAL A 3 -18.59 -8.47 -21.93
C VAL A 3 -18.03 -9.71 -22.61
N THR A 4 -16.79 -9.59 -23.12
CA THR A 4 -16.04 -10.73 -23.67
C THR A 4 -15.03 -11.20 -22.62
N ILE A 5 -15.21 -12.42 -22.13
CA ILE A 5 -14.29 -13.05 -21.19
C ILE A 5 -13.36 -13.98 -21.95
N LYS A 6 -12.06 -13.88 -21.67
CA LYS A 6 -11.02 -14.68 -22.31
C LYS A 6 -10.33 -15.59 -21.30
N PHE A 7 -9.93 -16.76 -21.79
CA PHE A 7 -9.15 -17.74 -21.05
C PHE A 7 -8.04 -18.29 -21.95
N ARG A 8 -6.96 -18.79 -21.39
CA ARG A 8 -5.92 -19.44 -22.20
C ARG A 8 -5.42 -20.71 -21.52
N THR A 9 -5.08 -21.68 -22.33
CA THR A 9 -4.41 -22.93 -21.91
C THR A 9 -3.14 -23.12 -22.73
N GLN A 10 -2.26 -24.05 -22.31
CA GLN A 10 -1.24 -24.53 -23.21
C GLN A 10 -1.91 -25.16 -24.43
N ARG A 11 -1.26 -25.04 -25.60
CA ARG A 11 -1.81 -25.54 -26.86
C ARG A 11 -2.13 -27.03 -26.80
N ASN A 12 -3.33 -27.40 -27.26
CA ASN A 12 -3.86 -28.76 -27.28
C ASN A 12 -3.84 -29.47 -25.90
N ASN A 13 -3.96 -28.71 -24.80
CA ASN A 13 -3.84 -29.25 -23.45
C ASN A 13 -5.17 -29.62 -22.81
N VAL A 14 -6.29 -29.22 -23.40
CA VAL A 14 -7.64 -29.46 -22.87
C VAL A 14 -8.62 -29.75 -24.00
N ASP A 15 -9.70 -30.49 -23.71
CA ASP A 15 -10.73 -30.84 -24.73
C ASP A 15 -11.75 -29.71 -24.86
N SER A 16 -12.13 -29.10 -23.75
CA SER A 16 -13.07 -27.99 -23.74
C SER A 16 -12.92 -27.11 -22.49
N VAL A 17 -13.30 -25.85 -22.63
CA VAL A 17 -13.40 -24.86 -21.59
C VAL A 17 -14.81 -24.29 -21.56
N TYR A 18 -15.36 -24.16 -20.35
CA TYR A 18 -16.65 -23.52 -20.13
C TYR A 18 -16.52 -22.37 -19.18
N LEU A 19 -17.18 -21.29 -19.51
CA LEU A 19 -17.46 -20.19 -18.57
C LEU A 19 -18.75 -20.55 -17.83
N VAL A 20 -18.69 -20.59 -16.52
CA VAL A 20 -19.82 -20.96 -15.66
C VAL A 20 -20.15 -19.84 -14.70
N SER A 21 -21.41 -19.45 -14.64
CA SER A 21 -21.97 -18.53 -13.65
C SER A 21 -23.20 -19.16 -12.98
N GLN A 22 -23.85 -18.45 -12.07
CA GLN A 22 -25.08 -18.94 -11.45
C GLN A 22 -26.21 -19.19 -12.44
N GLU A 23 -26.25 -18.42 -13.55
CA GLU A 23 -27.34 -18.41 -14.50
C GLU A 23 -27.05 -19.21 -15.78
N GLN A 24 -25.79 -19.42 -16.10
CA GLN A 24 -25.42 -19.99 -17.39
C GLN A 24 -24.09 -20.75 -17.35
N ARG A 25 -24.00 -21.75 -18.23
CA ARG A 25 -22.76 -22.46 -18.55
C ARG A 25 -22.55 -22.37 -20.05
N VAL A 26 -21.55 -21.63 -20.48
CA VAL A 26 -21.27 -21.32 -21.87
C VAL A 26 -19.96 -21.98 -22.28
N GLN A 27 -20.00 -22.81 -23.34
CA GLN A 27 -18.79 -23.35 -23.95
C GLN A 27 -18.01 -22.20 -24.59
N MET A 28 -16.73 -22.11 -24.27
CA MET A 28 -15.85 -21.11 -24.85
C MET A 28 -15.25 -21.61 -26.15
N GLU A 29 -15.18 -20.74 -27.15
CA GLU A 29 -14.60 -21.05 -28.44
C GLU A 29 -13.14 -20.59 -28.54
N ILE A 30 -12.33 -21.37 -29.29
CA ILE A 30 -10.95 -20.95 -29.57
C ILE A 30 -11.00 -19.73 -30.48
N CYS A 31 -10.50 -18.60 -30.02
CA CYS A 31 -10.42 -17.34 -30.74
C CYS A 31 -9.01 -17.01 -31.27
N GLY A 32 -8.04 -17.85 -30.99
CA GLY A 32 -6.67 -17.72 -31.49
C GLY A 32 -5.70 -18.72 -30.87
N THR A 33 -4.59 -18.94 -31.58
CA THR A 33 -3.47 -19.77 -31.10
C THR A 33 -2.19 -19.01 -31.36
N GLU A 34 -1.45 -18.70 -30.31
CA GLU A 34 -0.22 -17.90 -30.39
C GLU A 34 0.77 -18.29 -29.27
N ASN A 35 2.06 -18.26 -29.57
CA ASN A 35 3.13 -18.49 -28.59
C ASN A 35 2.99 -19.78 -27.76
N GLY A 36 2.42 -20.84 -28.36
CA GLY A 36 2.24 -22.14 -27.69
C GLY A 36 0.99 -22.20 -26.79
N PHE A 37 0.06 -21.26 -26.91
CA PHE A 37 -1.19 -21.22 -26.16
C PHE A 37 -2.39 -21.19 -27.09
N ASP A 38 -3.49 -21.83 -26.66
CA ASP A 38 -4.81 -21.67 -27.21
C ASP A 38 -5.59 -20.66 -26.36
N TYR A 39 -6.19 -19.68 -27.04
CA TYR A 39 -7.00 -18.64 -26.43
C TYR A 39 -8.48 -18.92 -26.68
N TYR A 40 -9.26 -18.92 -25.63
CA TYR A 40 -10.70 -19.14 -25.65
C TYR A 40 -11.41 -17.83 -25.34
N SER A 41 -12.61 -17.66 -25.90
CA SER A 41 -13.46 -16.51 -25.57
C SER A 41 -14.94 -16.94 -25.49
N ALA A 42 -15.68 -16.23 -24.65
CA ALA A 42 -17.13 -16.26 -24.59
C ALA A 42 -17.66 -14.85 -24.37
N GLN A 43 -18.84 -14.58 -24.96
CA GLN A 43 -19.59 -13.36 -24.66
C GLN A 43 -20.70 -13.68 -23.67
N VAL A 44 -20.80 -12.86 -22.63
CA VAL A 44 -21.85 -12.96 -21.62
C VAL A 44 -22.49 -11.60 -21.39
N THR A 45 -23.81 -11.62 -21.18
CA THR A 45 -24.55 -10.43 -20.79
C THR A 45 -24.56 -10.34 -19.27
N ILE A 46 -24.09 -9.21 -18.73
CA ILE A 46 -24.11 -8.93 -17.30
C ILE A 46 -25.19 -7.90 -16.98
N GLY A 47 -25.89 -8.10 -15.88
CA GLY A 47 -26.94 -7.22 -15.37
C GLY A 47 -26.36 -6.05 -14.55
N GLU A 48 -27.09 -5.64 -13.53
CA GLU A 48 -26.69 -4.59 -12.57
C GLU A 48 -26.03 -5.17 -11.30
N ASP A 49 -26.26 -6.45 -11.04
CA ASP A 49 -25.68 -7.16 -9.89
C ASP A 49 -24.27 -7.68 -10.18
N ILE A 50 -23.52 -7.99 -9.11
CA ILE A 50 -22.18 -8.57 -9.23
C ILE A 50 -22.26 -9.88 -10.00
N PHE A 51 -21.56 -9.94 -11.14
CA PHE A 51 -21.48 -11.14 -11.97
C PHE A 51 -20.34 -12.02 -11.47
N ARG A 52 -20.69 -13.21 -10.93
CA ARG A 52 -19.73 -14.21 -10.43
C ARG A 52 -19.58 -15.34 -11.42
N TYR A 53 -18.33 -15.71 -11.70
CA TYR A 53 -18.04 -16.77 -12.65
C TYR A 53 -16.75 -17.51 -12.33
N TYR A 54 -16.62 -18.70 -12.88
CA TYR A 54 -15.40 -19.50 -12.87
C TYR A 54 -15.27 -20.23 -14.21
N PHE A 55 -14.13 -20.88 -14.42
CA PHE A 55 -13.93 -21.73 -15.60
C PHE A 55 -14.00 -23.20 -15.20
N GLU A 56 -14.73 -23.98 -15.96
CA GLU A 56 -14.71 -25.44 -15.92
C GLU A 56 -13.90 -25.94 -17.11
N ILE A 57 -12.92 -26.79 -16.86
CA ILE A 57 -11.96 -27.28 -17.85
C ILE A 57 -12.05 -28.78 -17.90
N GLN A 58 -12.20 -29.34 -19.10
CA GLN A 58 -12.34 -30.77 -19.32
C GLN A 58 -11.16 -31.30 -20.12
N TYR A 59 -10.59 -32.41 -19.67
CA TYR A 59 -9.58 -33.18 -20.36
C TYR A 59 -9.80 -34.68 -20.11
N GLY A 60 -10.16 -35.44 -21.15
CA GLY A 60 -10.57 -36.84 -21.07
C GLY A 60 -11.69 -37.04 -20.04
N TRP A 61 -11.43 -37.79 -19.01
CA TRP A 61 -12.36 -38.07 -17.91
C TRP A 61 -12.23 -37.11 -16.71
N VAL A 62 -11.30 -36.16 -16.80
CA VAL A 62 -11.00 -35.21 -15.71
C VAL A 62 -11.72 -33.91 -15.97
N THR A 63 -12.39 -33.42 -14.93
CA THR A 63 -12.91 -32.05 -14.87
C THR A 63 -12.19 -31.33 -13.74
N CYS A 64 -11.63 -30.17 -14.04
CA CYS A 64 -11.09 -29.26 -13.04
C CYS A 64 -11.68 -27.85 -13.22
N TYR A 65 -11.47 -27.01 -12.23
CA TYR A 65 -12.03 -25.67 -12.16
C TYR A 65 -10.91 -24.66 -12.01
N TYR A 66 -11.12 -23.46 -12.54
CA TYR A 66 -10.19 -22.34 -12.36
C TYR A 66 -10.96 -21.12 -11.86
N ASN A 67 -10.51 -20.58 -10.74
CA ASN A 67 -11.08 -19.41 -10.07
C ASN A 67 -9.95 -18.57 -9.45
N ASN A 68 -10.25 -17.64 -8.53
CA ASN A 68 -9.25 -16.79 -7.87
C ASN A 68 -8.17 -17.54 -7.09
N GLN A 69 -8.38 -18.81 -6.74
CA GLN A 69 -7.34 -19.66 -6.12
C GLN A 69 -6.44 -20.37 -7.15
N GLY A 70 -6.77 -20.26 -8.43
CA GLY A 70 -6.11 -21.02 -9.49
C GLY A 70 -6.85 -22.32 -9.82
N VAL A 71 -6.11 -23.36 -10.26
CA VAL A 71 -6.71 -24.67 -10.64
C VAL A 71 -7.06 -25.47 -9.40
N CYS A 72 -8.28 -25.97 -9.34
CA CYS A 72 -8.77 -26.83 -8.25
C CYS A 72 -9.62 -27.99 -8.81
N MET A 73 -9.67 -29.10 -8.07
CA MET A 73 -10.47 -30.28 -8.42
C MET A 73 -11.90 -30.24 -7.89
N LYS A 74 -12.19 -29.27 -7.01
CA LYS A 74 -13.50 -29.03 -6.43
C LYS A 74 -13.80 -27.54 -6.47
N HIS A 75 -14.94 -27.18 -7.04
CA HIS A 75 -15.40 -25.79 -7.05
C HIS A 75 -15.90 -25.35 -5.66
N GLU A 76 -15.47 -24.16 -5.23
CA GLU A 76 -15.96 -23.46 -4.04
C GLU A 76 -16.34 -22.03 -4.45
N GLY A 77 -17.64 -21.73 -4.46
CA GLY A 77 -18.22 -20.50 -5.04
C GLY A 77 -17.72 -19.18 -4.40
N ARG A 78 -17.22 -19.21 -3.15
CA ARG A 78 -16.63 -18.02 -2.50
C ARG A 78 -15.36 -17.48 -3.16
N MET A 79 -14.76 -18.29 -4.05
CA MET A 79 -13.51 -17.96 -4.75
C MET A 79 -13.72 -17.68 -6.23
N ASP A 80 -14.97 -17.54 -6.68
CA ASP A 80 -15.30 -17.20 -8.05
C ASP A 80 -14.73 -15.81 -8.41
N PHE A 81 -14.46 -15.60 -9.69
CA PHE A 81 -14.14 -14.28 -10.21
C PHE A 81 -15.40 -13.40 -10.15
N GLU A 82 -15.20 -12.12 -9.93
CA GLU A 82 -16.28 -11.14 -9.83
C GLU A 82 -16.08 -10.00 -10.83
N ILE A 83 -17.16 -9.63 -11.50
CA ILE A 83 -17.25 -8.39 -12.27
C ILE A 83 -18.30 -7.51 -11.61
N TYR A 84 -17.92 -6.29 -11.30
CA TYR A 84 -18.77 -5.27 -10.70
C TYR A 84 -19.30 -4.35 -11.81
N PRO A 85 -20.58 -4.50 -12.20
CA PRO A 85 -21.15 -3.63 -13.23
C PRO A 85 -21.13 -2.17 -12.80
N GLY A 86 -20.89 -1.27 -13.73
CA GLY A 86 -20.81 0.15 -13.44
C GLY A 86 -19.54 0.62 -12.70
N PHE A 87 -18.64 -0.30 -12.31
CA PHE A 87 -17.34 0.08 -11.76
C PHE A 87 -16.43 0.61 -12.87
N ASP A 88 -16.03 1.87 -12.75
CA ASP A 88 -15.05 2.47 -13.66
C ASP A 88 -13.86 3.03 -12.86
N THR A 89 -12.69 2.55 -13.19
CA THR A 89 -11.45 3.10 -12.64
C THR A 89 -11.24 4.51 -13.20
N PRO A 90 -11.00 5.52 -12.37
CA PRO A 90 -10.70 6.87 -12.82
C PRO A 90 -9.63 6.89 -13.91
N ARG A 91 -9.81 7.72 -14.92
CA ARG A 91 -8.89 7.77 -16.08
C ARG A 91 -7.45 8.07 -15.68
N TRP A 92 -7.26 8.94 -14.68
CA TRP A 92 -5.94 9.29 -14.17
C TRP A 92 -5.18 8.10 -13.56
N ALA A 93 -5.89 7.10 -13.02
CA ALA A 93 -5.28 5.92 -12.41
C ALA A 93 -4.84 4.86 -13.45
N LYS A 94 -5.43 4.92 -14.67
CA LYS A 94 -5.16 3.93 -15.72
C LYS A 94 -3.81 4.18 -16.37
N GLY A 95 -2.81 3.39 -16.00
CA GLY A 95 -1.45 3.48 -16.54
C GLY A 95 -0.56 4.51 -15.86
N ALA A 96 -1.03 5.15 -14.76
CA ALA A 96 -0.27 6.11 -14.01
C ALA A 96 1.00 5.50 -13.39
N VAL A 97 2.09 6.24 -13.45
CA VAL A 97 3.34 5.90 -12.77
C VAL A 97 3.22 6.28 -11.30
N MET A 98 3.13 5.27 -10.43
CA MET A 98 3.04 5.46 -8.97
C MET A 98 4.40 5.28 -8.32
N TYR A 99 4.77 6.21 -7.43
CA TYR A 99 5.97 6.12 -6.62
C TYR A 99 5.61 6.00 -5.14
N GLN A 100 5.95 4.86 -4.55
CA GLN A 100 5.73 4.64 -3.12
C GLN A 100 6.88 5.21 -2.31
N ILE A 101 6.56 6.04 -1.30
CA ILE A 101 7.55 6.69 -0.43
C ILE A 101 7.43 6.12 0.99
N TYR A 102 8.53 5.55 1.48
CA TYR A 102 8.76 5.33 2.90
C TYR A 102 9.38 6.60 3.48
N VAL A 103 8.57 7.41 4.16
CA VAL A 103 8.88 8.81 4.48
C VAL A 103 10.19 8.94 5.26
N ASP A 104 10.37 8.17 6.36
CA ASP A 104 11.61 8.16 7.17
C ASP A 104 12.89 7.95 6.34
N ARG A 105 12.77 7.29 5.18
CA ARG A 105 13.91 6.84 4.34
C ARG A 105 14.01 7.59 3.01
N PHE A 106 13.31 8.71 2.84
CA PHE A 106 13.32 9.44 1.57
C PHE A 106 14.28 10.64 1.58
N LEU A 107 13.99 11.64 2.38
CA LEU A 107 14.85 12.83 2.57
C LEU A 107 14.48 13.54 3.86
N ASN A 108 15.48 13.89 4.68
CA ASN A 108 15.33 14.80 5.80
C ASN A 108 15.29 16.25 5.26
N GLY A 109 14.15 16.89 5.36
CA GLY A 109 13.91 18.27 4.90
C GLY A 109 13.90 19.28 6.04
N ASP A 110 13.61 18.83 7.28
CA ASP A 110 13.57 19.64 8.49
C ASP A 110 14.17 18.90 9.70
N PRO A 111 15.49 19.02 9.95
CA PRO A 111 16.14 18.32 11.06
C PRO A 111 15.60 18.69 12.46
N THR A 112 14.76 19.72 12.58
CA THR A 112 14.20 20.13 13.87
C THR A 112 13.08 19.22 14.35
N ASN A 113 12.50 18.40 13.45
CA ASN A 113 11.48 17.42 13.78
C ASN A 113 12.04 16.01 14.03
N ASP A 114 13.34 15.78 13.84
CA ASP A 114 13.96 14.46 13.98
C ASP A 114 13.69 13.83 15.35
N VAL A 115 13.41 12.53 15.35
CA VAL A 115 13.42 11.70 16.57
C VAL A 115 14.84 11.63 17.09
N VAL A 116 15.07 12.01 18.33
CA VAL A 116 16.39 11.93 18.95
C VAL A 116 16.62 10.59 19.64
N THR A 117 17.88 10.20 19.80
CA THR A 117 18.22 8.96 20.50
C THR A 117 17.76 9.04 21.96
N GLY A 118 17.01 8.03 22.40
CA GLY A 118 16.44 7.95 23.75
C GLY A 118 15.21 8.83 23.97
N GLU A 119 14.59 9.35 22.90
CA GLU A 119 13.39 10.17 23.05
C GLU A 119 12.24 9.38 23.71
N TYR A 120 12.13 8.09 23.42
CA TYR A 120 11.19 7.15 24.04
C TYR A 120 11.65 5.71 23.84
N HIS A 121 10.97 4.77 24.53
CA HIS A 121 11.12 3.33 24.34
C HIS A 121 10.06 2.77 23.39
N TYR A 122 10.51 1.91 22.46
CA TYR A 122 9.62 1.18 21.56
C TYR A 122 10.13 -0.25 21.36
N ILE A 123 9.26 -1.25 21.57
CA ILE A 123 9.60 -2.69 21.45
C ILE A 123 10.89 -3.03 22.23
N GLY A 124 10.89 -2.73 23.55
CA GLY A 124 11.92 -3.17 24.48
C GLY A 124 13.27 -2.46 24.41
N ASP A 125 13.37 -1.32 23.69
CA ASP A 125 14.60 -0.53 23.63
C ASP A 125 14.31 0.91 23.19
N LYS A 126 15.30 1.79 23.26
CA LYS A 126 15.21 3.22 22.97
C LYS A 126 15.14 3.50 21.46
N SER A 127 14.45 4.61 21.12
CA SER A 127 14.56 5.21 19.80
C SER A 127 16.01 5.61 19.50
N VAL A 128 16.43 5.50 18.26
CA VAL A 128 17.78 5.80 17.79
C VAL A 128 17.73 6.74 16.60
N GLN A 129 18.30 7.93 16.74
CA GLN A 129 18.57 8.82 15.62
C GLN A 129 19.73 8.28 14.80
N VAL A 130 19.57 8.14 13.50
CA VAL A 130 20.64 7.70 12.60
C VAL A 130 21.37 8.92 12.05
N GLU A 131 22.62 9.09 12.47
CA GLU A 131 23.45 10.23 12.05
C GLU A 131 23.99 10.11 10.62
N GLN A 132 24.18 8.87 10.14
CA GLN A 132 24.74 8.61 8.81
C GLN A 132 23.66 8.00 7.90
N TRP A 133 23.20 8.76 6.94
CA TRP A 133 22.14 8.33 6.00
C TRP A 133 22.42 6.99 5.29
N ASN A 134 23.67 6.68 5.01
CA ASN A 134 24.07 5.44 4.34
C ASN A 134 24.32 4.25 5.29
N LYS A 135 23.99 4.38 6.57
CA LYS A 135 24.04 3.27 7.53
C LYS A 135 23.07 2.16 7.06
N ILE A 136 23.53 0.92 7.12
CA ILE A 136 22.65 -0.24 6.88
C ILE A 136 21.71 -0.39 8.10
N PRO A 137 20.38 -0.47 7.88
CA PRO A 137 19.43 -0.67 8.98
C PRO A 137 19.72 -1.94 9.79
N ALA A 138 19.53 -1.85 11.11
CA ALA A 138 19.65 -3.00 11.99
C ALA A 138 18.50 -4.02 11.73
N VAL A 139 18.67 -5.25 12.23
CA VAL A 139 17.64 -6.31 12.13
C VAL A 139 16.32 -5.85 12.77
N MET A 140 16.38 -5.12 13.91
CA MET A 140 15.24 -4.47 14.54
C MET A 140 15.21 -2.96 14.22
N GLY A 141 15.32 -2.63 12.95
CA GLY A 141 15.44 -1.25 12.47
C GLY A 141 14.17 -0.40 12.61
N VAL A 142 13.10 -0.91 13.21
CA VAL A 142 11.84 -0.17 13.48
C VAL A 142 12.00 1.00 14.45
N ARG A 143 13.09 1.02 15.21
CA ARG A 143 13.47 2.07 16.18
C ARG A 143 14.52 3.03 15.64
N GLU A 144 15.07 2.78 14.46
CA GLU A 144 16.10 3.61 13.83
C GLU A 144 15.44 4.63 12.91
N PHE A 145 15.57 5.89 13.24
CA PHE A 145 14.99 7.01 12.52
C PHE A 145 16.06 7.73 11.69
N TYR A 146 15.84 7.83 10.40
CA TYR A 146 16.72 8.51 9.45
C TYR A 146 16.30 9.97 9.24
N GLY A 147 15.14 10.37 9.80
CA GLY A 147 14.67 11.73 9.78
C GLY A 147 14.03 12.18 8.47
N GLY A 148 13.69 11.27 7.56
CA GLY A 148 12.89 11.64 6.39
C GLY A 148 11.52 12.16 6.80
N ASP A 149 11.02 13.21 6.12
CA ASP A 149 9.83 13.95 6.49
C ASP A 149 9.05 14.49 5.27
N LEU A 150 7.90 15.12 5.52
CA LEU A 150 7.06 15.72 4.47
C LEU A 150 7.73 16.92 3.81
N GLN A 151 8.55 17.68 4.54
CA GLN A 151 9.31 18.77 3.94
C GLN A 151 10.35 18.24 2.95
N GLY A 152 10.97 17.11 3.25
CA GLY A 152 11.89 16.42 2.32
C GLY A 152 11.19 15.98 1.04
N ILE A 153 9.95 15.50 1.14
CA ILE A 153 9.15 15.17 -0.05
C ILE A 153 8.86 16.43 -0.87
N MET A 154 8.43 17.52 -0.24
CA MET A 154 8.21 18.81 -0.90
C MET A 154 9.47 19.29 -1.64
N ASN A 155 10.63 19.18 -1.01
CA ASN A 155 11.91 19.56 -1.60
C ASN A 155 12.32 18.70 -2.81
N LYS A 156 11.61 17.59 -3.07
CA LYS A 156 11.87 16.66 -4.16
C LYS A 156 10.73 16.53 -5.17
N LEU A 157 9.73 17.39 -5.13
CA LEU A 157 8.60 17.35 -6.08
C LEU A 157 9.08 17.49 -7.53
N ASP A 158 9.99 18.44 -7.80
CA ASP A 158 10.57 18.60 -9.15
C ASP A 158 11.30 17.33 -9.64
N TYR A 159 12.06 16.68 -8.74
CA TYR A 159 12.73 15.41 -9.06
C TYR A 159 11.72 14.29 -9.39
N LEU A 160 10.64 14.19 -8.62
CA LEU A 160 9.60 13.19 -8.85
C LEU A 160 8.85 13.46 -10.17
N GLN A 161 8.58 14.73 -10.47
CA GLN A 161 7.96 15.15 -11.71
C GLN A 161 8.89 14.85 -12.92
N ASP A 162 10.16 15.16 -12.84
CA ASP A 162 11.16 14.88 -13.89
C ASP A 162 11.32 13.36 -14.13
N LEU A 163 11.13 12.55 -13.08
CA LEU A 163 11.12 11.08 -13.16
C LEU A 163 9.85 10.54 -13.84
N GLY A 164 8.85 11.37 -14.07
CA GLY A 164 7.58 11.00 -14.69
C GLY A 164 6.59 10.37 -13.69
N VAL A 165 6.72 10.66 -12.40
CA VAL A 165 5.77 10.21 -11.37
C VAL A 165 4.48 11.02 -11.49
N GLU A 166 3.35 10.32 -11.56
CA GLU A 166 2.01 10.91 -11.67
C GLU A 166 1.22 10.76 -10.36
N VAL A 167 1.60 9.78 -9.54
CA VAL A 167 0.95 9.51 -8.25
C VAL A 167 2.00 9.21 -7.18
N ILE A 168 1.95 9.96 -6.08
CA ILE A 168 2.75 9.68 -4.88
C ILE A 168 1.90 8.86 -3.91
N TYR A 169 2.39 7.67 -3.54
CA TYR A 169 1.79 6.82 -2.52
C TYR A 169 2.66 6.88 -1.26
N LEU A 170 2.18 7.53 -0.21
CA LEU A 170 2.90 7.59 1.06
C LEU A 170 2.63 6.33 1.91
N ASN A 171 3.68 5.72 2.44
CA ASN A 171 3.51 4.84 3.60
C ASN A 171 2.87 5.64 4.74
N PRO A 172 2.27 4.99 5.78
CA PRO A 172 1.57 5.71 6.83
C PRO A 172 2.37 6.89 7.40
N ILE A 173 1.69 8.01 7.65
CA ILE A 173 2.28 9.26 8.15
C ILE A 173 1.70 9.72 9.49
N PHE A 174 0.73 8.98 10.02
CA PHE A 174 -0.01 9.33 11.22
C PHE A 174 0.81 9.09 12.50
N VAL A 175 0.36 9.68 13.61
CA VAL A 175 1.03 9.55 14.92
C VAL A 175 1.25 8.07 15.27
N SER A 176 2.51 7.70 15.46
CA SER A 176 2.92 6.32 15.71
C SER A 176 4.37 6.26 16.25
N PRO A 177 4.68 5.32 17.16
CA PRO A 177 6.01 5.20 17.74
C PRO A 177 7.05 4.56 16.83
N SER A 178 6.66 3.87 15.75
CA SER A 178 7.60 3.27 14.81
C SER A 178 8.00 4.23 13.70
N ASN A 179 9.13 3.94 13.05
CA ASN A 179 9.54 4.67 11.85
C ASN A 179 8.66 4.35 10.62
N HIS A 180 7.99 3.20 10.59
CA HIS A 180 7.11 2.80 9.49
C HIS A 180 5.65 3.25 9.66
N LYS A 181 5.25 3.68 10.85
CA LYS A 181 3.93 4.25 11.19
C LYS A 181 2.71 3.33 10.93
N TYR A 182 2.91 2.01 10.69
CA TYR A 182 1.79 1.06 10.53
C TYR A 182 1.08 0.74 11.85
N ASP A 183 1.70 0.99 13.00
CA ASP A 183 1.15 0.88 14.35
C ASP A 183 0.55 2.22 14.81
N CYS A 184 -0.30 2.79 13.98
CA CYS A 184 -0.92 4.09 14.16
C CYS A 184 -1.69 4.17 15.49
N GLN A 185 -1.46 5.26 16.23
CA GLN A 185 -2.11 5.59 17.49
C GLN A 185 -3.26 6.60 17.32
N ASP A 186 -3.15 7.47 16.29
CA ASP A 186 -4.13 8.50 16.01
C ASP A 186 -4.19 8.75 14.49
N TYR A 187 -5.33 8.47 13.86
CA TYR A 187 -5.55 8.67 12.43
C TYR A 187 -5.98 10.09 12.06
N ASP A 188 -6.28 10.95 13.03
CA ASP A 188 -6.74 12.31 12.77
C ASP A 188 -5.58 13.28 12.51
N TYR A 189 -4.34 12.89 12.94
CA TYR A 189 -3.18 13.76 12.86
C TYR A 189 -1.95 13.10 12.24
N VAL A 190 -1.27 13.88 11.40
CA VAL A 190 0.07 13.56 10.92
C VAL A 190 1.05 13.60 12.11
N ASP A 191 1.96 12.61 12.15
CA ASP A 191 3.00 12.57 13.19
C ASP A 191 3.91 13.81 13.08
N PRO A 192 4.08 14.58 14.17
CA PRO A 192 4.92 15.76 14.16
C PRO A 192 6.40 15.53 13.77
N HIS A 193 6.92 14.31 13.95
CA HIS A 193 8.26 13.94 13.47
C HIS A 193 8.33 13.79 11.94
N TYR A 194 7.19 13.66 11.26
CA TYR A 194 7.10 13.75 9.79
C TYR A 194 6.55 15.10 9.33
N GLY A 195 5.92 15.81 10.24
CA GLY A 195 5.28 17.09 10.01
C GLY A 195 6.10 18.27 10.51
N ARG A 196 5.53 19.02 11.47
CA ARG A 196 6.15 20.21 12.03
C ARG A 196 6.00 20.25 13.53
N ILE A 197 7.13 20.45 14.25
CA ILE A 197 7.18 20.67 15.69
C ILE A 197 7.32 22.16 15.93
N VAL A 198 6.30 22.81 16.51
CA VAL A 198 6.28 24.24 16.87
C VAL A 198 6.41 24.47 18.36
N GLU A 199 6.03 23.48 19.16
CA GLU A 199 6.20 23.46 20.62
C GLU A 199 7.04 22.24 20.99
N ASP A 200 8.17 22.45 21.63
CA ASP A 200 9.10 21.39 22.05
C ASP A 200 9.55 21.58 23.50
N CYS A 201 10.20 20.57 24.08
CA CYS A 201 10.92 20.70 25.34
C CYS A 201 12.27 19.97 25.24
N ASN A 202 13.22 20.41 26.08
CA ASN A 202 14.54 19.78 26.13
C ASN A 202 14.67 18.75 27.25
N GLU A 203 13.57 18.51 27.98
CA GLU A 203 13.52 17.57 29.11
C GLU A 203 12.89 16.25 28.67
N GLY A 204 13.12 15.18 29.44
CA GLY A 204 12.46 13.91 29.29
C GLY A 204 13.02 13.04 28.16
N ILE A 205 14.31 13.17 27.84
CA ILE A 205 15.02 12.14 27.07
C ILE A 205 15.39 11.03 28.06
N LEU A 206 15.05 9.77 27.71
CA LEU A 206 15.30 8.61 28.55
C LEU A 206 16.81 8.28 28.54
N LEU A 207 17.50 8.53 29.63
CA LEU A 207 18.93 8.30 29.79
C LEU A 207 19.19 7.02 30.60
N GLY A 208 20.37 6.42 30.40
CA GLY A 208 20.80 5.24 31.18
C GLY A 208 19.80 4.08 31.05
N ASP A 209 19.40 3.55 32.20
CA ASP A 209 18.48 2.37 32.29
C ASP A 209 16.99 2.78 32.44
N ASP A 210 16.66 4.07 32.34
CA ASP A 210 15.27 4.53 32.38
C ASP A 210 14.54 4.04 31.14
N ASP A 211 13.49 3.22 31.32
CA ASP A 211 12.66 2.63 30.29
C ASP A 211 11.17 2.99 30.43
N ASP A 212 10.84 3.89 31.36
CA ASP A 212 9.48 4.35 31.61
C ASP A 212 9.09 5.50 30.68
N ASN A 213 8.27 5.20 29.68
CA ASN A 213 7.76 6.21 28.75
C ASN A 213 6.91 7.31 29.40
N SER A 214 6.48 7.15 30.67
CA SER A 214 5.84 8.25 31.40
C SER A 214 6.80 9.41 31.69
N HIS A 215 8.12 9.15 31.62
CA HIS A 215 9.19 10.13 31.71
C HIS A 215 9.65 10.70 30.37
N ALA A 216 9.15 10.16 29.25
CA ALA A 216 9.50 10.59 27.90
C ALA A 216 8.81 11.93 27.52
N TRP A 217 9.03 12.98 28.32
CA TRP A 217 8.31 14.26 28.22
C TRP A 217 8.49 14.92 26.85
N LYS A 218 9.67 14.79 26.23
CA LYS A 218 9.94 15.31 24.90
C LYS A 218 9.03 14.67 23.88
N TYR A 219 8.99 13.35 23.84
CA TYR A 219 8.10 12.58 22.95
C TYR A 219 6.64 12.94 23.19
N ILE A 220 6.20 12.85 24.46
CA ILE A 220 4.82 13.16 24.85
C ILE A 220 4.44 14.57 24.36
N LYS A 221 5.27 15.58 24.65
CA LYS A 221 5.03 16.96 24.21
C LYS A 221 4.91 17.05 22.69
N ARG A 222 5.82 16.43 21.95
CA ARG A 222 5.87 16.50 20.50
C ARG A 222 4.60 15.90 19.85
N VAL A 223 4.18 14.70 20.29
CA VAL A 223 3.08 13.95 19.65
C VAL A 223 1.69 14.22 20.20
N SER A 224 1.56 14.94 21.32
CA SER A 224 0.28 15.25 21.94
C SER A 224 -0.08 16.72 22.00
N ASP A 225 0.88 17.63 21.75
CA ASP A 225 0.58 19.06 21.74
C ASP A 225 -0.25 19.42 20.51
N LYS A 226 -1.40 20.02 20.74
CA LYS A 226 -2.38 20.35 19.69
C LYS A 226 -1.78 21.25 18.60
N LYS A 227 -0.89 22.18 18.96
CA LYS A 227 -0.23 23.07 17.97
C LYS A 227 0.68 22.29 17.04
N ASN A 228 1.41 21.29 17.54
CA ASN A 228 2.25 20.42 16.71
C ASN A 228 1.41 19.57 15.77
N LEU A 229 0.32 18.99 16.28
CA LEU A 229 -0.61 18.18 15.50
C LEU A 229 -1.27 18.99 14.37
N GLU A 230 -1.78 20.19 14.70
CA GLU A 230 -2.39 21.09 13.71
C GLU A 230 -1.38 21.58 12.68
N ALA A 231 -0.17 21.99 13.11
CA ALA A 231 0.89 22.45 12.20
C ALA A 231 1.36 21.33 11.24
N SER A 232 1.33 20.06 11.70
CA SER A 232 1.68 18.89 10.88
C SER A 232 0.62 18.61 9.84
N ASN A 233 -0.66 18.70 10.20
CA ASN A 233 -1.78 18.58 9.25
C ASN A 233 -1.76 19.74 8.22
N GLU A 234 -1.44 20.97 8.62
CA GLU A 234 -1.28 22.10 7.72
C GLU A 234 -0.13 21.88 6.72
N LEU A 235 1.00 21.32 7.16
CA LEU A 235 2.11 20.99 6.26
C LEU A 235 1.70 19.93 5.23
N PHE A 236 0.95 18.90 5.65
CA PHE A 236 0.43 17.90 4.73
C PHE A 236 -0.58 18.49 3.72
N ALA A 237 -1.48 19.36 4.20
CA ALA A 237 -2.39 20.07 3.32
C ALA A 237 -1.65 20.95 2.29
N LYS A 238 -0.53 21.57 2.71
CA LYS A 238 0.33 22.33 1.80
C LYS A 238 0.98 21.42 0.75
N LEU A 239 1.57 20.27 1.18
CA LEU A 239 2.15 19.29 0.25
C LEU A 239 1.13 18.84 -0.80
N THR A 240 -0.10 18.49 -0.38
CA THR A 240 -1.16 18.04 -1.31
C THR A 240 -1.65 19.14 -2.24
N ALA A 241 -1.45 20.41 -1.92
CA ALA A 241 -1.79 21.52 -2.79
C ALA A 241 -0.68 21.90 -3.79
N GLU A 242 0.55 21.45 -3.55
CA GLU A 242 1.70 21.67 -4.43
C GLU A 242 1.89 20.54 -5.47
N ILE A 243 1.22 19.38 -5.28
CA ILE A 243 1.19 18.24 -6.21
C ILE A 243 0.08 18.46 -7.25
#